data_dbea442fe12304074508505c5202c25d
#
_entry.id   dbea442fe12304074508505c5202c25d
#
_cell.length_a   1.000
_cell.length_b   1.000
_cell.length_c   1.000
_cell.angle_alpha   90.00
_cell.angle_beta   90.00
_cell.angle_gamma   90.00
#
_symmetry.space_group_name_H-M   'P 1'
#
loop_
_entity.id
_entity.type
_entity.pdbx_description
1 polymer ?
#
loop_
_entity_poly.entity_id
_entity_poly.type
_entity_poly.pdbx_seq_one_letter_code
_entity_poly.pdbx_strand_id
1 'polypeptide(L)'
;VGRPTLATTHQMRLADLTLGTRYVAFVTAENSSGDRVRSQPIQFITVRDVAPPLITNVTNESTLFPGSESRIQTIIEWDTDEAAFCQMTYQEGVAGGTDPFTIEKEQVEYNVKHVEVVVDFAPATVYQFYLSCEDEAGNSVQSEDFVLFTPIQEKNIIDLIIENFEATFGWVQNIGA
;
A
#
# COMPACT_ATOMS: atom_id res chain seq x y z
N VAL A 1 4.11 23.63 -25.22
CA VAL A 1 5.59 23.57 -25.24
C VAL A 1 5.97 22.63 -26.37
N GLY A 2 6.36 23.21 -27.54
CA GLY A 2 6.75 22.43 -28.71
C GLY A 2 8.14 21.81 -28.51
N ARG A 3 8.32 20.54 -28.86
CA ARG A 3 9.64 19.91 -28.96
C ARG A 3 10.21 20.13 -30.36
N PRO A 4 11.48 20.51 -30.50
CA PRO A 4 12.10 20.77 -31.80
C PRO A 4 12.60 19.48 -32.49
N THR A 5 11.75 18.45 -32.54
CA THR A 5 12.06 17.21 -33.25
C THR A 5 11.16 17.06 -34.45
N LEU A 6 11.75 16.97 -35.65
CA LEU A 6 11.03 16.69 -36.87
C LEU A 6 10.59 15.21 -36.86
N ALA A 7 9.29 14.95 -36.84
CA ALA A 7 8.69 13.64 -36.86
C ALA A 7 7.37 13.70 -37.63
N THR A 8 6.92 12.56 -38.15
CA THR A 8 5.63 12.43 -38.83
C THR A 8 4.51 12.03 -37.90
N THR A 9 4.85 11.55 -36.69
CA THR A 9 3.90 11.19 -35.64
C THR A 9 4.30 11.89 -34.35
N HIS A 10 3.36 12.52 -33.71
CA HIS A 10 3.57 13.28 -32.49
C HIS A 10 2.55 12.83 -31.43
N GLN A 11 3.01 12.71 -30.18
CA GLN A 11 2.19 12.49 -29.01
C GLN A 11 2.46 13.58 -27.98
N MET A 12 1.41 14.17 -27.43
CA MET A 12 1.52 15.21 -26.40
C MET A 12 0.51 14.92 -25.29
N ARG A 13 0.96 14.93 -24.06
CA ARG A 13 0.10 14.88 -22.88
C ARG A 13 -0.25 16.30 -22.47
N LEU A 14 -1.53 16.56 -22.27
CA LEU A 14 -2.03 17.78 -21.63
C LEU A 14 -2.24 17.46 -20.14
N ALA A 15 -1.66 18.28 -19.27
CA ALA A 15 -1.77 18.15 -17.81
C ALA A 15 -2.38 19.44 -17.24
N ASP A 16 -2.75 19.41 -15.97
CA ASP A 16 -3.25 20.56 -15.20
C ASP A 16 -4.52 21.19 -15.79
N LEU A 17 -5.37 20.37 -16.39
CA LEU A 17 -6.66 20.81 -16.89
C LEU A 17 -7.70 20.79 -15.77
N THR A 18 -8.54 21.84 -15.72
CA THR A 18 -9.67 21.91 -14.78
C THR A 18 -10.74 20.88 -15.14
N LEU A 19 -11.20 20.12 -14.16
CA LEU A 19 -12.25 19.10 -14.33
C LEU A 19 -13.59 19.72 -14.77
N GLY A 20 -14.37 18.97 -15.55
CA GLY A 20 -15.69 19.38 -16.04
C GLY A 20 -15.65 20.60 -16.99
N THR A 21 -14.48 20.93 -17.50
CA THR A 21 -14.27 22.15 -18.31
C THR A 21 -14.17 21.82 -19.80
N ARG A 22 -14.81 22.64 -20.62
CA ARG A 22 -14.69 22.54 -22.08
C ARG A 22 -13.43 23.24 -22.56
N TYR A 23 -12.60 22.52 -23.28
CA TYR A 23 -11.37 23.01 -23.90
C TYR A 23 -11.45 22.98 -25.42
N VAL A 24 -10.73 23.90 -26.06
CA VAL A 24 -10.49 23.91 -27.49
C VAL A 24 -9.00 23.88 -27.71
N ALA A 25 -8.49 22.83 -28.32
CA ALA A 25 -7.08 22.65 -28.63
C ALA A 25 -6.82 22.80 -30.13
N PHE A 26 -5.62 23.27 -30.45
CA PHE A 26 -5.11 23.34 -31.81
C PHE A 26 -3.70 22.75 -31.82
N VAL A 27 -3.37 22.00 -32.85
CA VAL A 27 -2.01 21.57 -33.10
C VAL A 27 -1.39 22.49 -34.15
N THR A 28 -0.20 23.03 -33.86
CA THR A 28 0.60 23.79 -34.80
C THR A 28 1.88 22.99 -35.10
N ALA A 29 2.16 22.73 -36.34
CA ALA A 29 3.37 22.07 -36.80
C ALA A 29 4.18 23.00 -37.71
N GLU A 30 5.51 22.87 -37.65
CA GLU A 30 6.45 23.59 -38.50
C GLU A 30 7.37 22.57 -39.18
N ASN A 31 7.61 22.69 -40.46
CA ASN A 31 8.51 21.84 -41.23
C ASN A 31 9.96 22.38 -41.18
N SER A 32 10.88 21.64 -41.79
CA SER A 32 12.31 22.04 -41.87
C SER A 32 12.56 23.34 -42.65
N SER A 33 11.62 23.78 -43.47
CA SER A 33 11.69 25.00 -44.24
C SER A 33 11.12 26.23 -43.48
N GLY A 34 10.53 26.02 -42.30
CA GLY A 34 9.89 27.07 -41.50
C GLY A 34 8.42 27.32 -41.82
N ASP A 35 7.83 26.50 -42.71
CA ASP A 35 6.40 26.63 -43.03
C ASP A 35 5.56 26.07 -41.88
N ARG A 36 4.51 26.81 -41.52
CA ARG A 36 3.61 26.50 -40.40
C ARG A 36 2.21 26.12 -40.87
N VAL A 37 1.67 25.10 -40.23
CA VAL A 37 0.30 24.68 -40.41
C VAL A 37 -0.39 24.56 -39.06
N ARG A 38 -1.66 24.90 -39.01
CA ARG A 38 -2.52 24.75 -37.83
C ARG A 38 -3.66 23.79 -38.13
N SER A 39 -3.96 22.89 -37.22
CA SER A 39 -5.07 21.97 -37.33
C SER A 39 -6.45 22.68 -37.25
N GLN A 40 -7.51 21.99 -37.63
CA GLN A 40 -8.84 22.34 -37.18
C GLN A 40 -8.93 22.27 -35.64
N PRO A 41 -9.85 23.03 -35.01
CA PRO A 41 -10.07 22.97 -33.59
C PRO A 41 -10.54 21.59 -33.16
N ILE A 42 -9.92 21.06 -32.10
CA ILE A 42 -10.33 19.85 -31.41
C ILE A 42 -11.02 20.30 -30.11
N GLN A 43 -12.29 19.99 -29.97
CA GLN A 43 -13.03 20.29 -28.75
C GLN A 43 -13.16 19.04 -27.91
N PHE A 44 -12.92 19.17 -26.62
CA PHE A 44 -13.14 18.10 -25.62
C PHE A 44 -13.59 18.72 -24.30
N ILE A 45 -14.17 17.90 -23.45
CA ILE A 45 -14.57 18.25 -22.09
C ILE A 45 -13.79 17.29 -21.16
N THR A 46 -13.16 17.85 -20.14
CA THR A 46 -12.59 17.05 -19.07
C THR A 46 -13.72 16.44 -18.24
N VAL A 47 -13.69 15.14 -18.08
CA VAL A 47 -14.67 14.42 -17.27
C VAL A 47 -14.20 14.46 -15.82
N ARG A 48 -15.13 14.69 -14.89
CA ARG A 48 -14.84 14.49 -13.47
C ARG A 48 -14.82 13.00 -13.23
N ASP A 49 -13.77 12.53 -12.58
CA ASP A 49 -13.76 11.19 -12.03
C ASP A 49 -14.77 11.10 -10.88
N VAL A 50 -15.62 10.08 -10.91
CA VAL A 50 -16.63 9.82 -9.89
C VAL A 50 -16.61 8.34 -9.46
N ALA A 51 -15.71 7.54 -10.02
CA ALA A 51 -15.53 6.14 -9.68
C ALA A 51 -14.51 6.03 -8.56
N PRO A 52 -14.78 5.31 -7.47
CA PRO A 52 -13.78 5.02 -6.47
C PRO A 52 -12.78 3.97 -7.00
N PRO A 53 -11.54 3.94 -6.49
CA PRO A 53 -10.55 2.94 -6.86
C PRO A 53 -11.02 1.53 -6.53
N LEU A 54 -10.67 0.56 -7.37
CA LEU A 54 -10.97 -0.85 -7.15
C LEU A 54 -9.79 -1.54 -6.49
N ILE A 55 -9.98 -2.03 -5.25
CA ILE A 55 -8.97 -2.79 -4.51
C ILE A 55 -8.97 -4.24 -5.00
N THR A 56 -7.79 -4.75 -5.38
CA THR A 56 -7.60 -6.11 -5.91
C THR A 56 -6.30 -6.74 -5.39
N ASN A 57 -6.16 -8.07 -5.60
CA ASN A 57 -4.94 -8.83 -5.30
C ASN A 57 -4.43 -8.67 -3.85
N VAL A 58 -5.35 -8.56 -2.89
CA VAL A 58 -4.97 -8.46 -1.47
C VAL A 58 -4.35 -9.77 -1.01
N THR A 59 -3.10 -9.68 -0.54
CA THR A 59 -2.34 -10.80 0.01
C THR A 59 -1.73 -10.42 1.35
N ASN A 60 -1.50 -11.41 2.22
CA ASN A 60 -0.77 -11.20 3.46
C ASN A 60 0.16 -12.37 3.73
N GLU A 61 1.34 -12.08 4.29
CA GLU A 61 2.33 -13.06 4.72
C GLU A 61 2.91 -12.65 6.07
N SER A 62 2.85 -13.54 7.05
CA SER A 62 3.42 -13.32 8.39
C SER A 62 4.57 -14.29 8.65
N THR A 63 5.74 -13.77 9.00
CA THR A 63 6.94 -14.54 9.27
C THR A 63 7.52 -14.20 10.64
N LEU A 64 8.16 -15.18 11.28
CA LEU A 64 8.97 -14.95 12.47
C LEU A 64 10.34 -14.40 12.07
N PHE A 65 10.73 -13.27 12.64
CA PHE A 65 12.06 -12.73 12.44
C PHE A 65 13.08 -13.60 13.21
N PRO A 66 14.14 -14.10 12.57
CA PRO A 66 15.15 -14.89 13.28
C PRO A 66 15.95 -13.99 14.24
N GLY A 67 15.93 -14.31 15.53
CA GLY A 67 16.68 -13.59 16.55
C GLY A 67 16.19 -13.87 17.98
N SER A 68 16.85 -13.28 18.97
CA SER A 68 16.56 -13.46 20.40
C SER A 68 15.24 -12.83 20.87
N GLU A 69 14.67 -11.95 20.08
CA GLU A 69 13.34 -11.40 20.30
C GLU A 69 12.47 -11.81 19.11
N SER A 70 11.62 -12.78 19.32
CA SER A 70 10.73 -13.34 18.29
C SER A 70 9.71 -12.29 17.86
N ARG A 71 10.12 -11.41 16.97
CA ARG A 71 9.24 -10.42 16.34
C ARG A 71 8.57 -11.05 15.13
N ILE A 72 7.31 -10.72 14.94
CA ILE A 72 6.58 -11.08 13.74
C ILE A 72 6.68 -9.91 12.78
N GLN A 73 7.02 -10.23 11.54
CA GLN A 73 6.88 -9.31 10.41
C GLN A 73 5.71 -9.80 9.57
N THR A 74 4.71 -8.97 9.41
CA THR A 74 3.60 -9.20 8.49
C THR A 74 3.69 -8.22 7.35
N ILE A 75 3.67 -8.73 6.13
CA ILE A 75 3.64 -7.95 4.89
C ILE A 75 2.25 -8.11 4.31
N ILE A 76 1.57 -7.01 4.05
CA ILE A 76 0.27 -6.96 3.38
C ILE A 76 0.47 -6.20 2.07
N GLU A 77 0.06 -6.80 0.95
CA GLU A 77 0.18 -6.21 -0.39
C GLU A 77 -1.19 -6.17 -1.06
N TRP A 78 -1.45 -5.13 -1.83
CA TRP A 78 -2.64 -5.01 -2.67
C TRP A 78 -2.38 -4.09 -3.85
N ASP A 79 -3.23 -4.20 -4.85
CA ASP A 79 -3.24 -3.34 -6.03
C ASP A 79 -4.53 -2.50 -6.07
N THR A 80 -4.45 -1.31 -6.69
CA THR A 80 -5.60 -0.53 -7.12
C THR A 80 -5.57 -0.35 -8.64
N ASP A 81 -6.72 -0.23 -9.29
CA ASP A 81 -6.82 -0.05 -10.74
C ASP A 81 -6.40 1.35 -11.21
N GLU A 82 -6.34 2.29 -10.26
CA GLU A 82 -5.87 3.67 -10.45
C GLU A 82 -5.01 4.13 -9.27
N ALA A 83 -4.35 5.28 -9.44
CA ALA A 83 -3.54 5.86 -8.37
C ALA A 83 -4.40 6.28 -7.18
N ALA A 84 -4.17 5.67 -6.02
CA ALA A 84 -4.92 5.90 -4.80
C ALA A 84 -3.99 6.04 -3.59
N PHE A 85 -4.42 6.80 -2.60
CA PHE A 85 -3.86 6.81 -1.25
C PHE A 85 -4.63 5.81 -0.40
N CYS A 86 -3.94 4.84 0.20
CA CYS A 86 -4.57 3.80 1.00
C CYS A 86 -4.02 3.75 2.41
N GLN A 87 -4.91 3.43 3.36
CA GLN A 87 -4.61 3.16 4.76
C GLN A 87 -5.18 1.80 5.16
N MET A 88 -4.50 1.13 6.09
CA MET A 88 -4.96 -0.13 6.68
C MET A 88 -5.45 0.10 8.11
N THR A 89 -6.60 -0.45 8.42
CA THR A 89 -7.15 -0.52 9.79
C THR A 89 -7.27 -1.98 10.20
N TYR A 90 -6.81 -2.31 11.40
CA TYR A 90 -6.86 -3.68 11.92
C TYR A 90 -7.30 -3.73 13.38
N GLN A 91 -7.73 -4.89 13.82
CA GLN A 91 -8.05 -5.22 15.21
C GLN A 91 -7.61 -6.63 15.54
N GLU A 92 -7.35 -6.89 16.81
CA GLU A 92 -7.14 -8.25 17.31
C GLU A 92 -8.46 -9.00 17.43
N GLY A 93 -8.49 -10.25 16.98
CA GLY A 93 -9.71 -11.08 16.93
C GLY A 93 -10.56 -10.81 15.70
N VAL A 94 -11.63 -11.60 15.55
CA VAL A 94 -12.57 -11.53 14.40
C VAL A 94 -13.97 -11.02 14.79
N ALA A 95 -14.20 -10.72 16.05
CA ALA A 95 -15.50 -10.25 16.54
C ALA A 95 -15.34 -9.34 17.76
N GLY A 96 -15.19 -8.04 17.53
CA GLY A 96 -15.38 -6.99 18.54
C GLY A 96 -14.48 -7.08 19.78
N GLY A 97 -13.23 -7.54 19.62
CA GLY A 97 -12.31 -7.77 20.75
C GLY A 97 -11.60 -6.53 21.27
N THR A 98 -11.04 -5.72 20.38
CA THR A 98 -10.29 -4.51 20.69
C THR A 98 -10.73 -3.34 19.83
N ASP A 99 -10.39 -2.12 20.22
CA ASP A 99 -10.61 -0.95 19.38
C ASP A 99 -9.74 -1.08 18.11
N PRO A 100 -10.30 -0.78 16.91
CA PRO A 100 -9.53 -0.79 15.67
C PRO A 100 -8.38 0.21 15.72
N PHE A 101 -7.22 -0.17 15.18
CA PHE A 101 -6.05 0.68 15.02
C PHE A 101 -5.80 0.95 13.54
N THR A 102 -5.73 2.23 13.16
CA THR A 102 -5.39 2.65 11.80
C THR A 102 -3.91 3.00 11.72
N ILE A 103 -3.21 2.45 10.71
CA ILE A 103 -1.83 2.82 10.44
C ILE A 103 -1.83 4.15 9.70
N GLU A 104 -1.42 5.19 10.41
CA GLU A 104 -1.31 6.55 9.87
C GLU A 104 -0.05 6.67 9.02
N LYS A 105 -0.19 7.24 7.82
CA LYS A 105 0.93 7.53 6.93
C LYS A 105 1.35 8.99 7.07
N GLU A 106 2.65 9.23 7.20
CA GLU A 106 3.22 10.57 7.33
C GLU A 106 3.04 11.42 6.08
N GLN A 107 2.97 10.79 4.91
CA GLN A 107 2.81 11.45 3.62
C GLN A 107 1.70 10.79 2.81
N VAL A 108 0.96 11.62 2.07
CA VAL A 108 -0.04 11.16 1.12
C VAL A 108 0.66 10.86 -0.20
N GLU A 109 0.73 9.61 -0.57
CA GLU A 109 1.29 9.14 -1.83
C GLU A 109 0.24 8.33 -2.60
N TYR A 110 -0.02 8.73 -3.84
CA TYR A 110 -0.95 8.04 -4.72
C TYR A 110 -0.21 7.01 -5.58
N ASN A 111 -0.48 5.75 -5.35
CA ASN A 111 0.14 4.62 -6.04
C ASN A 111 -0.91 3.63 -6.53
N VAL A 112 -0.53 2.72 -7.43
CA VAL A 112 -1.36 1.58 -7.89
C VAL A 112 -0.93 0.26 -7.25
N LYS A 113 0.24 0.23 -6.60
CA LYS A 113 0.76 -0.90 -5.85
C LYS A 113 1.06 -0.46 -4.43
N HIS A 114 0.56 -1.21 -3.48
CA HIS A 114 0.62 -0.87 -2.08
C HIS A 114 1.24 -1.99 -1.28
N VAL A 115 2.06 -1.61 -0.31
CA VAL A 115 2.68 -2.52 0.64
C VAL A 115 2.60 -1.90 2.02
N GLU A 116 2.16 -2.68 3.00
CA GLU A 116 2.20 -2.33 4.42
C GLU A 116 2.99 -3.38 5.18
N VAL A 117 3.88 -2.93 6.07
CA VAL A 117 4.72 -3.82 6.88
C VAL A 117 4.46 -3.56 8.35
N VAL A 118 3.88 -4.55 9.03
CA VAL A 118 3.58 -4.48 10.47
C VAL A 118 4.53 -5.39 11.22
N VAL A 119 5.18 -4.86 12.25
CA VAL A 119 6.20 -5.59 13.05
C VAL A 119 5.79 -5.81 14.51
N ASP A 120 4.66 -5.27 14.91
CA ASP A 120 4.19 -5.26 16.31
C ASP A 120 3.05 -6.25 16.59
N PHE A 121 2.73 -7.14 15.64
CA PHE A 121 1.72 -8.17 15.87
C PHE A 121 2.19 -9.21 16.88
N ALA A 122 1.28 -9.60 17.79
CA ALA A 122 1.55 -10.68 18.74
C ALA A 122 1.62 -12.04 18.04
N PRO A 123 2.47 -12.99 18.50
CA PRO A 123 2.53 -14.34 17.97
C PRO A 123 1.25 -15.13 18.31
N ALA A 124 0.97 -16.16 17.51
CA ALA A 124 -0.18 -17.06 17.68
C ALA A 124 -1.52 -16.33 17.79
N THR A 125 -1.67 -15.21 17.11
CA THR A 125 -2.82 -14.31 17.24
C THR A 125 -3.54 -14.17 15.89
N VAL A 126 -4.84 -13.98 15.95
CA VAL A 126 -5.69 -13.68 14.80
C VAL A 126 -5.93 -12.19 14.75
N TYR A 127 -5.77 -11.59 13.58
CA TYR A 127 -6.13 -10.21 13.31
C TYR A 127 -7.13 -10.13 12.17
N GLN A 128 -8.04 -9.18 12.27
CA GLN A 128 -8.93 -8.78 11.18
C GLN A 128 -8.51 -7.40 10.70
N PHE A 129 -8.50 -7.18 9.40
CA PHE A 129 -8.14 -5.88 8.83
C PHE A 129 -8.99 -5.55 7.61
N TYR A 130 -9.09 -4.26 7.30
CA TYR A 130 -9.63 -3.75 6.06
C TYR A 130 -8.77 -2.61 5.52
N LEU A 131 -8.96 -2.30 4.25
CA LEU A 131 -8.25 -1.25 3.53
C LEU A 131 -9.22 -0.14 3.17
N SER A 132 -8.80 1.11 3.35
CA SER A 132 -9.54 2.30 2.91
C SER A 132 -8.68 3.05 1.93
N CYS A 133 -9.17 3.23 0.70
CA CYS A 133 -8.45 3.91 -0.38
C CYS A 133 -9.23 5.10 -0.90
N GLU A 134 -8.52 6.17 -1.28
CA GLU A 134 -9.06 7.38 -1.87
C GLU A 134 -8.21 7.78 -3.08
N ASP A 135 -8.85 8.09 -4.22
CA ASP A 135 -8.17 8.56 -5.42
C ASP A 135 -7.86 10.07 -5.37
N GLU A 136 -7.15 10.58 -6.39
CA GLU A 136 -6.84 12.01 -6.50
C GLU A 136 -8.08 12.90 -6.71
N ALA A 137 -9.23 12.33 -7.09
CA ALA A 137 -10.49 13.05 -7.27
C ALA A 137 -11.34 13.11 -5.99
N GLY A 138 -10.92 12.38 -4.92
CA GLY A 138 -11.59 12.30 -3.62
C GLY A 138 -12.68 11.23 -3.57
N ASN A 139 -12.70 10.27 -4.51
CA ASN A 139 -13.61 9.14 -4.43
C ASN A 139 -12.97 8.07 -3.53
N SER A 140 -13.74 7.53 -2.58
CA SER A 140 -13.23 6.62 -1.57
C SER A 140 -13.93 5.27 -1.62
N VAL A 141 -13.19 4.23 -1.25
CA VAL A 141 -13.68 2.85 -1.11
C VAL A 141 -13.10 2.22 0.15
N GLN A 142 -13.87 1.34 0.77
CA GLN A 142 -13.40 0.42 1.81
C GLN A 142 -13.52 -1.01 1.30
N SER A 143 -12.50 -1.83 1.54
CA SER A 143 -12.53 -3.26 1.20
C SER A 143 -13.49 -4.04 2.11
N GLU A 144 -13.71 -5.31 1.77
CA GLU A 144 -14.18 -6.29 2.75
C GLU A 144 -13.15 -6.51 3.87
N ASP A 145 -13.58 -7.19 4.92
CA ASP A 145 -12.71 -7.58 6.02
C ASP A 145 -11.89 -8.81 5.65
N PHE A 146 -10.58 -8.75 5.88
CA PHE A 146 -9.63 -9.85 5.73
C PHE A 146 -9.20 -10.36 7.09
N VAL A 147 -8.80 -11.64 7.14
CA VAL A 147 -8.28 -12.27 8.35
C VAL A 147 -6.86 -12.74 8.09
N LEU A 148 -5.96 -12.47 9.02
CA LEU A 148 -4.60 -12.98 9.02
C LEU A 148 -4.30 -13.71 10.34
N PHE A 149 -3.36 -14.65 10.26
CA PHE A 149 -2.89 -15.44 11.39
C PHE A 149 -1.39 -15.23 11.53
N THR A 150 -0.96 -14.86 12.71
CA THR A 150 0.46 -14.78 13.00
C THR A 150 1.00 -16.14 13.42
N PRO A 151 2.25 -16.49 13.01
CA PRO A 151 2.85 -17.78 13.34
C PRO A 151 3.07 -17.95 14.85
N ILE A 152 3.08 -19.20 15.28
CA ILE A 152 3.41 -19.60 16.65
C ILE A 152 4.92 -19.46 16.81
N GLN A 153 5.34 -18.86 17.91
CA GLN A 153 6.74 -18.89 18.32
C GLN A 153 7.08 -20.30 18.82
N GLU A 154 7.76 -21.09 18.00
CA GLU A 154 8.32 -22.36 18.46
C GLU A 154 9.53 -22.06 19.35
N LYS A 155 9.49 -22.52 20.60
CA LYS A 155 10.69 -22.50 21.45
C LYS A 155 11.78 -23.36 20.80
N ASN A 156 12.97 -22.80 20.65
CA ASN A 156 14.10 -23.56 20.17
C ASN A 156 14.38 -24.71 21.16
N ILE A 157 14.77 -25.87 20.64
CA ILE A 157 15.16 -27.02 21.48
C ILE A 157 16.24 -26.62 22.51
N ILE A 158 17.11 -25.70 22.13
CA ILE A 158 18.19 -25.16 23.03
C ILE A 158 17.56 -24.40 24.21
N ASP A 159 16.53 -23.57 23.96
CA ASP A 159 15.86 -22.80 25.02
C ASP A 159 15.12 -23.75 25.97
N LEU A 160 14.49 -24.80 25.46
CA LEU A 160 13.86 -25.85 26.25
C LEU A 160 14.87 -26.64 27.08
N ILE A 161 16.09 -26.89 26.57
CA ILE A 161 17.18 -27.55 27.30
C ILE A 161 17.68 -26.62 28.41
N ILE A 162 17.89 -25.35 28.15
CA ILE A 162 18.34 -24.35 29.13
C ILE A 162 17.28 -24.20 30.24
N GLU A 163 15.99 -24.00 29.90
CA GLU A 163 14.92 -23.90 30.89
C GLU A 163 14.83 -25.17 31.77
N ASN A 164 14.91 -26.37 31.17
CA ASN A 164 14.93 -27.63 31.93
C ASN A 164 16.18 -27.77 32.79
N PHE A 165 17.33 -27.30 32.31
CA PHE A 165 18.57 -27.32 33.05
C PHE A 165 18.53 -26.37 34.26
N GLU A 166 18.02 -25.16 34.07
CA GLU A 166 17.84 -24.20 35.17
C GLU A 166 16.80 -24.66 36.17
N ALA A 167 15.68 -25.24 35.72
CA ALA A 167 14.66 -25.80 36.60
C ALA A 167 15.17 -26.99 37.41
N THR A 168 16.09 -27.80 36.82
CA THR A 168 16.60 -29.03 37.45
C THR A 168 17.81 -28.75 38.35
N PHE A 169 18.67 -27.80 37.97
CA PHE A 169 19.95 -27.55 38.61
C PHE A 169 20.12 -26.14 39.20
N GLY A 170 19.12 -25.22 39.02
CA GLY A 170 19.20 -23.86 39.57
C GLY A 170 19.37 -23.77 41.07
N TRP A 171 18.98 -24.79 41.82
CA TRP A 171 19.25 -24.90 43.28
C TRP A 171 20.74 -25.03 43.62
N VAL A 172 21.57 -25.52 42.69
CA VAL A 172 23.03 -25.70 42.89
C VAL A 172 23.76 -24.34 43.04
N GLN A 173 23.22 -23.28 42.46
CA GLN A 173 23.81 -21.93 42.57
C GLN A 173 23.73 -21.36 44.00
N ASN A 174 22.85 -21.89 44.83
CA ASN A 174 22.66 -21.44 46.22
C ASN A 174 23.36 -22.29 47.30
N ILE A 175 24.23 -23.23 46.90
CA ILE A 175 24.95 -24.14 47.85
C ILE A 175 26.32 -23.53 48.27
N GLY A 176 26.68 -22.34 47.83
CA GLY A 176 27.98 -21.71 48.06
C GLY A 176 27.97 -20.41 48.86
N ALA A 177 26.98 -20.16 49.72
CA ALA A 177 26.94 -19.00 50.62
C ALA A 177 26.96 -19.44 52.09
#